data_0329940d07ffb8772a3fe269d401e993
#
_entry.id   0329940d07ffb8772a3fe269d401e993
#
_cell.length_a   1.000
_cell.length_b   1.000
_cell.length_c   1.000
_cell.angle_alpha   90.00
_cell.angle_beta   90.00
_cell.angle_gamma   90.00
#
_symmetry.space_group_name_H-M   'P 1'
#
loop_
_entity.id
_entity.type
_entity.pdbx_description
1 polymer ?
#
loop_
_entity_poly.entity_id
_entity_poly.type
_entity_poly.pdbx_seq_one_letter_code
_entity_poly.pdbx_strand_id
1 'polypeptide(L)'
;VYKVLTVETPEGIVVDGMLQPTQEYADHLVNALGTNGIRTKKVLFTISSTRVASREVQIPNVKASKIEALVKTNASDYFPVDLTQYEIGHYLAGGLAENGKLRVMALAVPKALLNSYYQLAQMCGWEIECFDYSSNSLYQILRDEKSEKVTMVIKIDENSTIVTVLSAGKVLLQRTVAYGVQDAIDTMIASGAYAVNDPMSAVERFQKKTCLN
;
A
#
# COMPACT_ATOMS: atom_id res chain seq x y z
N VAL A 1 -2.70 18.58 6.08
CA VAL A 1 -3.40 18.31 4.81
C VAL A 1 -4.15 19.58 4.44
N TYR A 2 -3.82 20.18 3.28
CA TYR A 2 -4.45 21.43 2.84
C TYR A 2 -5.67 21.18 1.95
N LYS A 3 -5.68 20.07 1.22
CA LYS A 3 -6.77 19.72 0.31
C LYS A 3 -6.79 18.20 0.07
N VAL A 4 -8.01 17.65 -0.03
CA VAL A 4 -8.27 16.26 -0.43
C VAL A 4 -9.15 16.30 -1.67
N LEU A 5 -8.80 15.50 -2.67
CA LEU A 5 -9.57 15.31 -3.89
C LEU A 5 -9.66 13.80 -4.16
N THR A 6 -10.86 13.33 -4.42
CA THR A 6 -11.09 11.99 -4.92
C THR A 6 -11.38 12.08 -6.42
N VAL A 7 -10.65 11.31 -7.21
CA VAL A 7 -10.82 11.23 -8.65
C VAL A 7 -11.16 9.78 -9.00
N GLU A 8 -12.20 9.61 -9.80
CA GLU A 8 -12.59 8.29 -10.26
C GLU A 8 -11.51 7.69 -11.18
N THR A 9 -11.22 6.42 -10.96
CA THR A 9 -10.26 5.68 -11.78
C THR A 9 -11.05 4.72 -12.68
N PRO A 10 -10.95 4.85 -14.01
CA PRO A 10 -11.65 3.95 -14.93
C PRO A 10 -11.24 2.49 -14.71
N GLU A 11 -12.16 1.58 -14.99
CA GLU A 11 -11.93 0.14 -14.89
C GLU A 11 -10.72 -0.28 -15.73
N GLY A 12 -9.90 -1.16 -15.19
CA GLY A 12 -8.69 -1.68 -15.85
C GLY A 12 -7.46 -0.76 -15.79
N ILE A 13 -7.58 0.50 -15.39
CA ILE A 13 -6.42 1.39 -15.23
C ILE A 13 -5.50 0.94 -14.07
N VAL A 14 -6.08 0.37 -13.01
CA VAL A 14 -5.32 -0.15 -11.87
C VAL A 14 -5.70 -1.61 -11.64
N VAL A 15 -4.73 -2.51 -11.69
CA VAL A 15 -4.92 -3.93 -11.39
C VAL A 15 -3.85 -4.37 -10.39
N ASP A 16 -4.28 -4.69 -9.18
CA ASP A 16 -3.38 -5.04 -8.06
C ASP A 16 -2.23 -4.02 -7.90
N GLY A 17 -2.58 -2.73 -7.90
CA GLY A 17 -1.65 -1.62 -7.76
C GLY A 17 -0.81 -1.32 -9.00
N MET A 18 -0.80 -2.16 -10.02
CA MET A 18 -0.13 -1.87 -11.29
C MET A 18 -1.01 -0.98 -12.15
N LEU A 19 -0.43 0.12 -12.63
CA LEU A 19 -1.10 1.04 -13.53
C LEU A 19 -0.99 0.58 -14.99
N GLN A 20 -2.06 0.80 -15.75
CA GLN A 20 -2.08 0.77 -17.21
C GLN A 20 -2.48 2.17 -17.71
N PRO A 21 -1.59 3.18 -17.57
CA PRO A 21 -1.98 4.56 -17.79
C PRO A 21 -2.24 4.83 -19.28
N THR A 22 -3.31 5.56 -19.53
CA THR A 22 -3.63 6.12 -20.86
C THR A 22 -3.43 7.62 -20.83
N GLN A 23 -3.21 8.25 -21.99
CA GLN A 23 -3.10 9.69 -22.07
C GLN A 23 -4.40 10.37 -21.61
N GLU A 24 -5.54 9.79 -21.94
CA GLU A 24 -6.85 10.29 -21.50
C GLU A 24 -6.97 10.34 -19.96
N TYR A 25 -6.55 9.27 -19.29
CA TYR A 25 -6.56 9.23 -17.82
C TYR A 25 -5.58 10.23 -17.22
N ALA A 26 -4.39 10.36 -17.77
CA ALA A 26 -3.42 11.36 -17.34
C ALA A 26 -3.95 12.79 -17.48
N ASP A 27 -4.57 13.12 -18.63
CA ASP A 27 -5.18 14.42 -18.87
C ASP A 27 -6.35 14.67 -17.90
N HIS A 28 -7.17 13.65 -17.64
CA HIS A 28 -8.24 13.71 -16.65
C HIS A 28 -7.71 14.06 -15.24
N LEU A 29 -6.66 13.38 -14.80
CA LEU A 29 -6.02 13.66 -13.50
C LEU A 29 -5.46 15.09 -13.44
N VAL A 30 -4.72 15.52 -14.46
CA VAL A 30 -4.13 16.86 -14.51
C VAL A 30 -5.22 17.94 -14.49
N ASN A 31 -6.31 17.75 -15.24
CA ASN A 31 -7.44 18.66 -15.27
C ASN A 31 -8.17 18.70 -13.93
N ALA A 32 -8.44 17.54 -13.31
CA ALA A 32 -9.08 17.45 -12.01
C ALA A 32 -8.27 18.17 -10.92
N LEU A 33 -6.96 17.97 -10.88
CA LEU A 33 -6.06 18.66 -9.96
C LEU A 33 -6.04 20.19 -10.23
N GLY A 34 -5.88 20.59 -11.49
CA GLY A 34 -5.82 21.98 -11.89
C GLY A 34 -7.09 22.76 -11.55
N THR A 35 -8.26 22.21 -11.88
CA THR A 35 -9.57 22.78 -11.56
C THR A 35 -9.77 22.95 -10.05
N ASN A 36 -9.20 22.06 -9.28
CA ASN A 36 -9.22 22.13 -7.82
C ASN A 36 -8.08 22.95 -7.22
N GLY A 37 -7.28 23.65 -8.03
CA GLY A 37 -6.21 24.53 -7.57
C GLY A 37 -4.96 23.79 -7.06
N ILE A 38 -4.80 22.52 -7.35
CA ILE A 38 -3.60 21.73 -7.03
C ILE A 38 -2.67 21.83 -8.24
N ARG A 39 -1.57 22.58 -8.10
CA ARG A 39 -0.64 22.90 -9.22
C ARG A 39 0.77 22.36 -9.01
N THR A 40 0.99 21.58 -7.94
CA THR A 40 2.31 20.96 -7.73
C THR A 40 2.60 19.93 -8.81
N LYS A 41 3.85 19.89 -9.24
CA LYS A 41 4.36 18.86 -10.15
C LYS A 41 5.13 17.75 -9.42
N LYS A 42 5.42 17.97 -8.14
CA LYS A 42 6.11 17.00 -7.32
C LYS A 42 5.11 16.09 -6.64
N VAL A 43 5.30 14.80 -6.81
CA VAL A 43 4.36 13.78 -6.33
C VAL A 43 5.07 12.71 -5.52
N LEU A 44 4.34 12.20 -4.54
CA LEU A 44 4.66 10.98 -3.82
C LEU A 44 3.56 9.97 -4.14
N PHE A 45 3.94 8.77 -4.55
CA PHE A 45 3.00 7.68 -4.75
C PHE A 45 3.02 6.73 -3.56
N THR A 46 1.84 6.45 -3.01
CA THR A 46 1.67 5.37 -2.03
C THR A 46 1.11 4.15 -2.76
N ILE A 47 1.91 3.09 -2.81
CA ILE A 47 1.58 1.87 -3.54
C ILE A 47 0.95 0.84 -2.60
N SER A 48 -0.12 0.19 -3.05
CA SER A 48 -0.69 -1.01 -2.45
C SER A 48 -0.75 -2.10 -3.51
N SER A 49 -0.06 -3.23 -3.29
CA SER A 49 -0.05 -4.35 -4.22
C SER A 49 0.33 -5.64 -3.48
N THR A 50 -0.31 -6.75 -3.83
CA THR A 50 0.05 -8.07 -3.32
C THR A 50 1.35 -8.61 -3.90
N ARG A 51 1.85 -7.99 -4.98
CA ARG A 51 3.13 -8.33 -5.64
C ARG A 51 4.35 -7.81 -4.88
N VAL A 52 4.16 -6.90 -3.92
CA VAL A 52 5.25 -6.41 -3.08
C VAL A 52 5.50 -7.43 -1.98
N ALA A 53 6.68 -8.07 -2.02
CA ALA A 53 7.08 -8.93 -0.92
C ALA A 53 7.62 -8.07 0.23
N SER A 54 7.17 -8.35 1.43
CA SER A 54 7.62 -7.67 2.66
C SER A 54 8.08 -8.68 3.70
N ARG A 55 9.18 -8.37 4.38
CA ARG A 55 9.72 -9.21 5.45
C ARG A 55 10.32 -8.36 6.56
N GLU A 56 9.93 -8.64 7.80
CA GLU A 56 10.62 -8.08 8.94
C GLU A 56 11.98 -8.76 9.12
N VAL A 57 13.03 -7.96 9.22
CA VAL A 57 14.39 -8.40 9.42
C VAL A 57 15.04 -7.63 10.58
N GLN A 58 16.02 -8.23 11.21
CA GLN A 58 16.81 -7.60 12.27
C GLN A 58 18.24 -7.38 11.76
N ILE A 59 18.64 -6.12 11.71
CA ILE A 59 19.99 -5.74 11.28
C ILE A 59 20.78 -5.13 12.46
N PRO A 60 22.11 -5.09 12.41
CA PRO A 60 22.89 -4.38 13.39
C PRO A 60 22.40 -2.93 13.59
N ASN A 61 22.51 -2.41 14.81
CA ASN A 61 22.16 -1.03 15.11
C ASN A 61 23.23 -0.10 14.50
N VAL A 62 22.93 0.43 13.33
CA VAL A 62 23.81 1.30 12.54
C VAL A 62 23.17 2.65 12.31
N LYS A 63 23.96 3.62 11.83
CA LYS A 63 23.44 4.93 11.40
C LYS A 63 22.44 4.77 10.27
N ALA A 64 21.41 5.60 10.24
CA ALA A 64 20.32 5.56 9.24
C ALA A 64 20.86 5.49 7.79
N SER A 65 21.92 6.22 7.48
CA SER A 65 22.55 6.23 6.15
C SER A 65 23.16 4.88 5.70
N LYS A 66 23.31 3.92 6.61
CA LYS A 66 23.87 2.58 6.30
C LYS A 66 22.79 1.49 6.19
N ILE A 67 21.55 1.78 6.60
CA ILE A 67 20.48 0.81 6.65
C ILE A 67 20.17 0.32 5.23
N GLU A 68 20.00 1.23 4.28
CA GLU A 68 19.69 0.89 2.90
C GLU A 68 20.72 -0.07 2.28
N ALA A 69 22.01 0.26 2.43
CA ALA A 69 23.07 -0.59 1.91
C ALA A 69 23.05 -1.99 2.53
N LEU A 70 22.84 -2.08 3.86
CA LEU A 70 22.75 -3.37 4.55
C LEU A 70 21.55 -4.20 4.07
N VAL A 71 20.38 -3.59 3.92
CA VAL A 71 19.19 -4.28 3.46
C VAL A 71 19.36 -4.77 2.02
N LYS A 72 19.92 -3.93 1.13
CA LYS A 72 20.20 -4.30 -0.27
C LYS A 72 21.24 -5.44 -0.37
N THR A 73 22.31 -5.38 0.40
CA THR A 73 23.38 -6.41 0.36
C THR A 73 22.86 -7.78 0.80
N ASN A 74 21.94 -7.83 1.76
CA ASN A 74 21.40 -9.09 2.27
C ASN A 74 20.03 -9.46 1.66
N ALA A 75 19.61 -8.79 0.59
CA ALA A 75 18.28 -9.00 0.02
C ALA A 75 18.03 -10.43 -0.47
N SER A 76 19.08 -11.13 -0.95
CA SER A 76 19.00 -12.54 -1.36
C SER A 76 18.63 -13.48 -0.22
N ASP A 77 19.00 -13.13 1.01
CA ASP A 77 18.67 -13.92 2.20
C ASP A 77 17.21 -13.67 2.64
N TYR A 78 16.65 -12.54 2.24
CA TYR A 78 15.31 -12.15 2.63
C TYR A 78 14.24 -12.59 1.64
N PHE A 79 14.57 -12.57 0.33
CA PHE A 79 13.61 -12.78 -0.74
C PHE A 79 14.09 -13.85 -1.72
N PRO A 80 13.36 -14.98 -1.84
CA PRO A 80 13.69 -16.05 -2.80
C PRO A 80 13.14 -15.71 -4.20
N VAL A 81 13.56 -14.57 -4.75
CA VAL A 81 13.13 -14.05 -6.06
C VAL A 81 14.33 -13.61 -6.88
N ASP A 82 14.15 -13.46 -8.19
CA ASP A 82 15.17 -12.86 -9.05
C ASP A 82 15.26 -11.34 -8.77
N LEU A 83 16.20 -10.96 -7.92
CA LEU A 83 16.40 -9.58 -7.50
C LEU A 83 16.70 -8.60 -8.64
N THR A 84 17.09 -9.08 -9.83
CA THR A 84 17.29 -8.22 -11.00
C THR A 84 16.01 -7.55 -11.46
N GLN A 85 14.85 -8.14 -11.15
CA GLN A 85 13.51 -7.64 -11.47
C GLN A 85 12.87 -6.80 -10.38
N TYR A 86 13.57 -6.61 -9.24
CA TYR A 86 13.03 -5.91 -8.07
C TYR A 86 13.87 -4.73 -7.65
N GLU A 87 13.23 -3.71 -7.13
CA GLU A 87 13.86 -2.68 -6.29
C GLU A 87 13.69 -3.07 -4.82
N ILE A 88 14.76 -2.87 -4.05
CA ILE A 88 14.77 -3.18 -2.63
C ILE A 88 14.60 -1.89 -1.84
N GLY A 89 13.50 -1.81 -1.11
CA GLY A 89 13.19 -0.71 -0.20
C GLY A 89 13.20 -1.16 1.26
N HIS A 90 13.02 -0.22 2.15
CA HIS A 90 12.88 -0.51 3.58
C HIS A 90 12.19 0.61 4.34
N TYR A 91 11.65 0.27 5.51
CA TYR A 91 11.28 1.23 6.56
C TYR A 91 11.52 0.65 7.95
N LEU A 92 11.65 1.52 8.96
CA LEU A 92 11.84 1.09 10.34
C LEU A 92 10.52 0.58 10.92
N ALA A 93 10.53 -0.64 11.46
CA ALA A 93 9.34 -1.33 11.99
C ALA A 93 9.16 -1.22 13.52
N GLY A 94 9.72 -0.15 14.13
CA GLY A 94 9.54 0.14 15.54
C GLY A 94 10.73 -0.19 16.44
N GLY A 95 11.71 0.69 16.46
CA GLY A 95 12.77 0.71 17.45
C GLY A 95 13.73 -0.49 17.45
N LEU A 96 14.35 -0.74 18.59
CA LEU A 96 15.27 -1.86 18.78
C LEU A 96 14.53 -3.11 19.24
N ALA A 97 14.99 -4.25 18.75
CA ALA A 97 14.64 -5.55 19.31
C ALA A 97 15.34 -5.76 20.68
N GLU A 98 14.93 -6.76 21.44
CA GLU A 98 15.52 -7.07 22.76
C GLU A 98 17.03 -7.32 22.72
N ASN A 99 17.53 -7.84 21.59
CA ASN A 99 18.96 -8.06 21.36
C ASN A 99 19.73 -6.82 20.88
N GLY A 100 19.11 -5.64 20.92
CA GLY A 100 19.72 -4.36 20.52
C GLY A 100 19.85 -4.14 19.00
N LYS A 101 19.32 -5.06 18.17
CA LYS A 101 19.28 -4.89 16.70
C LYS A 101 18.13 -3.99 16.27
N LEU A 102 18.30 -3.30 15.16
CA LEU A 102 17.21 -2.54 14.52
C LEU A 102 16.21 -3.50 13.87
N ARG A 103 14.93 -3.22 14.06
CA ARG A 103 13.84 -3.88 13.35
C ARG A 103 13.51 -3.11 12.09
N VAL A 104 13.64 -3.77 10.97
CA VAL A 104 13.45 -3.17 9.64
C VAL A 104 12.47 -4.02 8.86
N MET A 105 11.50 -3.38 8.23
CA MET A 105 10.69 -4.02 7.20
C MET A 105 11.43 -3.86 5.87
N ALA A 106 11.96 -4.94 5.34
CA ALA A 106 12.51 -5.00 4.00
C ALA A 106 11.38 -5.23 2.99
N LEU A 107 11.49 -4.60 1.84
CA LEU A 107 10.53 -4.67 0.74
C LEU A 107 11.24 -5.06 -0.55
N ALA A 108 10.65 -5.99 -1.30
CA ALA A 108 11.04 -6.25 -2.68
C ALA A 108 9.86 -5.84 -3.58
N VAL A 109 10.06 -4.78 -4.34
CA VAL A 109 9.05 -4.14 -5.19
C VAL A 109 9.35 -4.44 -6.65
N PRO A 110 8.43 -5.06 -7.42
CA PRO A 110 8.68 -5.33 -8.84
C PRO A 110 8.97 -4.03 -9.61
N LYS A 111 10.06 -4.01 -10.39
CA LYS A 111 10.42 -2.86 -11.25
C LYS A 111 9.32 -2.51 -12.24
N ALA A 112 8.63 -3.54 -12.76
CA ALA A 112 7.49 -3.33 -13.64
C ALA A 112 6.37 -2.52 -12.98
N LEU A 113 6.11 -2.76 -11.68
CA LEU A 113 5.13 -1.99 -10.90
C LEU A 113 5.56 -0.52 -10.81
N LEU A 114 6.79 -0.24 -10.43
CA LEU A 114 7.30 1.14 -10.34
C LEU A 114 7.29 1.85 -11.70
N ASN A 115 7.69 1.13 -12.75
CA ASN A 115 7.71 1.67 -14.10
C ASN A 115 6.32 2.14 -14.59
N SER A 116 5.25 1.48 -14.15
CA SER A 116 3.89 1.89 -14.49
C SER A 116 3.54 3.28 -13.91
N TYR A 117 4.03 3.58 -12.72
CA TYR A 117 3.88 4.91 -12.11
C TYR A 117 4.78 5.97 -12.75
N TYR A 118 6.01 5.59 -13.15
CA TYR A 118 6.87 6.49 -13.93
C TYR A 118 6.22 6.88 -15.26
N GLN A 119 5.57 5.95 -15.95
CA GLN A 119 4.84 6.22 -17.18
C GLN A 119 3.71 7.23 -16.95
N LEU A 120 2.87 7.01 -15.92
CA LEU A 120 1.82 7.96 -15.56
C LEU A 120 2.39 9.34 -15.24
N ALA A 121 3.43 9.40 -14.40
CA ALA A 121 4.06 10.66 -14.02
C ALA A 121 4.61 11.41 -15.24
N GLN A 122 5.21 10.71 -16.19
CA GLN A 122 5.71 11.28 -17.44
C GLN A 122 4.56 11.87 -18.28
N MET A 123 3.45 11.15 -18.44
CA MET A 123 2.26 11.61 -19.16
C MET A 123 1.66 12.87 -18.51
N CYS A 124 1.64 12.93 -17.17
CA CYS A 124 1.12 14.06 -16.42
C CYS A 124 2.11 15.24 -16.29
N GLY A 125 3.37 15.09 -16.70
CA GLY A 125 4.43 16.06 -16.48
C GLY A 125 4.79 16.24 -15.00
N TRP A 126 4.75 15.16 -14.21
CA TRP A 126 5.08 15.15 -12.79
C TRP A 126 6.50 14.64 -12.53
N GLU A 127 7.08 15.13 -11.44
CA GLU A 127 8.35 14.68 -10.87
C GLU A 127 8.05 13.80 -9.64
N ILE A 128 8.50 12.56 -9.67
CA ILE A 128 8.32 11.65 -8.53
C ILE A 128 9.41 11.93 -7.49
N GLU A 129 9.01 12.36 -6.30
CA GLU A 129 9.94 12.56 -5.18
C GLU A 129 10.26 11.24 -4.49
N CYS A 130 9.24 10.41 -4.25
CA CYS A 130 9.43 9.08 -3.69
C CYS A 130 8.22 8.18 -3.91
N PHE A 131 8.45 6.89 -3.68
CA PHE A 131 7.41 5.88 -3.50
C PHE A 131 7.33 5.50 -2.03
N ASP A 132 6.12 5.38 -1.53
CA ASP A 132 5.84 4.79 -0.22
C ASP A 132 5.00 3.52 -0.40
N TYR A 133 5.02 2.67 0.60
CA TYR A 133 4.20 1.48 0.63
C TYR A 133 3.05 1.67 1.63
N SER A 134 1.84 1.33 1.25
CA SER A 134 0.64 1.62 2.05
C SER A 134 0.70 1.04 3.47
N SER A 135 1.40 -0.07 3.65
CA SER A 135 1.65 -0.62 4.98
C SER A 135 2.55 0.28 5.83
N ASN A 136 3.55 0.97 5.24
CA ASN A 136 4.34 1.95 5.96
C ASN A 136 3.50 3.18 6.32
N SER A 137 2.70 3.70 5.38
CA SER A 137 1.81 4.83 5.64
C SER A 137 0.85 4.54 6.80
N LEU A 138 0.26 3.34 6.85
CA LEU A 138 -0.56 2.88 7.96
C LEU A 138 0.25 2.82 9.27
N TYR A 139 1.47 2.26 9.22
CA TYR A 139 2.34 2.19 10.39
C TYR A 139 2.71 3.59 10.92
N GLN A 140 2.97 4.58 10.06
CA GLN A 140 3.29 5.94 10.48
C GLN A 140 2.14 6.59 11.28
N ILE A 141 0.90 6.22 11.02
CA ILE A 141 -0.27 6.67 11.79
C ILE A 141 -0.32 5.97 13.15
N LEU A 142 0.05 4.70 13.20
CA LEU A 142 -0.11 3.83 14.38
C LEU A 142 1.11 3.83 15.31
N ARG A 143 2.27 4.29 14.86
CA ARG A 143 3.55 4.19 15.61
C ARG A 143 3.57 4.91 16.95
N ASP A 144 2.74 5.94 17.09
CA ASP A 144 2.64 6.73 18.33
C ASP A 144 1.66 6.12 19.34
N GLU A 145 1.01 5.00 19.01
CA GLU A 145 0.17 4.24 19.91
C GLU A 145 1.03 3.65 21.05
N LYS A 146 0.81 4.14 22.26
CA LYS A 146 1.60 3.77 23.44
C LYS A 146 1.02 2.60 24.23
N SER A 147 -0.12 2.06 23.80
CA SER A 147 -0.73 0.92 24.47
C SER A 147 0.19 -0.29 24.42
N GLU A 148 0.47 -0.86 25.57
CA GLU A 148 1.19 -2.15 25.68
C GLU A 148 0.33 -3.35 25.27
N LYS A 149 -0.99 -3.13 25.13
CA LYS A 149 -1.89 -4.16 24.64
C LYS A 149 -1.58 -4.48 23.18
N VAL A 150 -1.66 -5.76 22.86
CA VAL A 150 -1.59 -6.19 21.47
C VAL A 150 -2.84 -5.68 20.74
N THR A 151 -2.64 -4.87 19.73
CA THR A 151 -3.70 -4.28 18.91
C THR A 151 -3.58 -4.82 17.50
N MET A 152 -4.69 -5.28 16.94
CA MET A 152 -4.78 -5.64 15.53
C MET A 152 -5.57 -4.57 14.80
N VAL A 153 -4.96 -4.04 13.73
CA VAL A 153 -5.59 -3.08 12.82
C VAL A 153 -5.78 -3.76 11.47
N ILE A 154 -7.00 -3.74 10.98
CA ILE A 154 -7.36 -4.31 9.68
C ILE A 154 -7.81 -3.14 8.79
N LYS A 155 -7.06 -2.89 7.71
CA LYS A 155 -7.39 -1.93 6.67
C LYS A 155 -7.88 -2.70 5.47
N ILE A 156 -9.15 -2.56 5.14
CA ILE A 156 -9.78 -3.20 3.99
C ILE A 156 -9.85 -2.19 2.85
N ASP A 157 -9.16 -2.48 1.76
CA ASP A 157 -9.19 -1.71 0.53
C ASP A 157 -10.08 -2.41 -0.51
N GLU A 158 -10.18 -1.84 -1.68
CA GLU A 158 -11.02 -2.38 -2.76
C GLU A 158 -10.63 -3.83 -3.14
N ASN A 159 -9.33 -4.09 -3.36
CA ASN A 159 -8.82 -5.37 -3.86
C ASN A 159 -7.83 -6.05 -2.90
N SER A 160 -7.62 -5.51 -1.70
CA SER A 160 -6.70 -6.08 -0.72
C SER A 160 -7.06 -5.69 0.70
N THR A 161 -6.56 -6.47 1.65
CA THR A 161 -6.67 -6.19 3.09
C THR A 161 -5.28 -6.20 3.70
N ILE A 162 -4.94 -5.16 4.46
CA ILE A 162 -3.71 -5.08 5.24
C ILE A 162 -4.05 -5.39 6.69
N VAL A 163 -3.43 -6.41 7.24
CA VAL A 163 -3.51 -6.75 8.66
C VAL A 163 -2.21 -6.34 9.33
N THR A 164 -2.30 -5.49 10.32
CA THR A 164 -1.16 -5.04 11.12
C THR A 164 -1.43 -5.35 12.59
N VAL A 165 -0.54 -6.10 13.20
CA VAL A 165 -0.54 -6.35 14.66
C VAL A 165 0.61 -5.57 15.27
N LEU A 166 0.31 -4.79 16.29
CA LEU A 166 1.29 -3.94 16.96
C LEU A 166 1.11 -3.97 18.48
N SER A 167 2.18 -3.63 19.19
CA SER A 167 2.20 -3.38 20.63
C SER A 167 3.24 -2.34 20.96
N ALA A 168 2.89 -1.36 21.77
CA ALA A 168 3.77 -0.25 22.17
C ALA A 168 4.47 0.43 20.97
N GLY A 169 3.74 0.69 19.88
CA GLY A 169 4.26 1.30 18.66
C GLY A 169 5.20 0.42 17.83
N LYS A 170 5.33 -0.88 18.15
CA LYS A 170 6.16 -1.82 17.41
C LYS A 170 5.28 -2.75 16.57
N VAL A 171 5.57 -2.90 15.30
CA VAL A 171 4.90 -3.89 14.45
C VAL A 171 5.35 -5.30 14.87
N LEU A 172 4.42 -6.14 15.20
CA LEU A 172 4.65 -7.56 15.50
C LEU A 172 4.41 -8.44 14.29
N LEU A 173 3.43 -8.06 13.46
CA LEU A 173 3.10 -8.74 12.22
C LEU A 173 2.47 -7.74 11.26
N GLN A 174 2.81 -7.85 10.00
CA GLN A 174 2.10 -7.15 8.93
C GLN A 174 1.97 -8.08 7.72
N ARG A 175 0.76 -8.15 7.16
CA ARG A 175 0.45 -8.96 5.98
C ARG A 175 -0.54 -8.23 5.09
N THR A 176 -0.32 -8.35 3.79
CA THR A 176 -1.29 -7.97 2.76
C THR A 176 -1.93 -9.24 2.23
N VAL A 177 -3.25 -9.26 2.20
CA VAL A 177 -4.07 -10.36 1.69
C VAL A 177 -4.76 -9.88 0.42
N ALA A 178 -4.73 -10.68 -0.64
CA ALA A 178 -5.43 -10.41 -1.89
C ALA A 178 -6.93 -10.73 -1.73
N TYR A 179 -7.62 -9.97 -0.89
CA TYR A 179 -9.05 -10.03 -0.66
C TYR A 179 -9.50 -8.67 -0.14
N GLY A 180 -10.41 -8.03 -0.84
CA GLY A 180 -10.89 -6.69 -0.53
C GLY A 180 -12.42 -6.59 -0.58
N VAL A 181 -12.90 -5.36 -0.61
CA VAL A 181 -14.35 -5.08 -0.70
C VAL A 181 -14.95 -5.64 -1.99
N GLN A 182 -14.21 -5.56 -3.11
CA GLN A 182 -14.71 -6.07 -4.40
C GLN A 182 -14.92 -7.59 -4.37
N ASP A 183 -13.97 -8.34 -3.80
CA ASP A 183 -14.13 -9.80 -3.66
C ASP A 183 -15.33 -10.18 -2.78
N ALA A 184 -15.60 -9.38 -1.73
CA ALA A 184 -16.78 -9.58 -0.89
C ALA A 184 -18.07 -9.29 -1.66
N ILE A 185 -18.10 -8.22 -2.46
CA ILE A 185 -19.24 -7.88 -3.33
C ILE A 185 -19.50 -8.99 -4.34
N ASP A 186 -18.48 -9.43 -5.05
CA ASP A 186 -18.58 -10.50 -6.05
C ASP A 186 -19.06 -11.80 -5.42
N THR A 187 -18.59 -12.13 -4.21
CA THR A 187 -19.06 -13.29 -3.44
C THR A 187 -20.54 -13.17 -3.08
N MET A 188 -20.99 -11.99 -2.66
CA MET A 188 -22.40 -11.74 -2.34
C MET A 188 -23.30 -11.92 -3.56
N ILE A 189 -22.88 -11.37 -4.70
CA ILE A 189 -23.62 -11.50 -5.96
C ILE A 189 -23.68 -12.97 -6.39
N ALA A 190 -22.53 -13.64 -6.41
CA ALA A 190 -22.42 -15.03 -6.86
C ALA A 190 -23.19 -16.01 -5.97
N SER A 191 -23.26 -15.74 -4.65
CA SER A 191 -23.98 -16.62 -3.73
C SER A 191 -25.50 -16.60 -3.90
N GLY A 192 -26.07 -15.53 -4.47
CA GLY A 192 -27.51 -15.30 -4.52
C GLY A 192 -28.23 -15.20 -3.16
N ALA A 193 -27.49 -15.36 -2.06
CA ALA A 193 -28.06 -15.47 -0.71
C ALA A 193 -28.66 -14.16 -0.18
N TYR A 194 -28.24 -13.03 -0.74
CA TYR A 194 -28.58 -11.70 -0.22
C TYR A 194 -29.53 -10.92 -1.11
N ALA A 195 -30.10 -11.55 -2.14
CA ALA A 195 -30.93 -10.89 -3.16
C ALA A 195 -30.24 -9.63 -3.74
N VAL A 196 -28.95 -9.74 -4.00
CA VAL A 196 -28.10 -8.71 -4.57
C VAL A 196 -27.72 -9.16 -5.96
N ASN A 197 -28.09 -8.38 -6.98
CA ASN A 197 -27.90 -8.75 -8.37
C ASN A 197 -26.86 -7.86 -9.07
N ASP A 198 -26.38 -6.82 -8.39
CA ASP A 198 -25.45 -5.85 -8.94
C ASP A 198 -24.58 -5.23 -7.82
N PRO A 199 -23.40 -4.67 -8.16
CA PRO A 199 -22.46 -4.10 -7.19
C PRO A 199 -23.06 -2.99 -6.31
N MET A 200 -23.92 -2.13 -6.88
CA MET A 200 -24.50 -1.02 -6.14
C MET A 200 -25.42 -1.50 -5.01
N SER A 201 -26.27 -2.49 -5.30
CA SER A 201 -27.13 -3.14 -4.30
C SER A 201 -26.29 -3.81 -3.19
N ALA A 202 -25.12 -4.39 -3.54
CA ALA A 202 -24.20 -4.97 -2.57
C ALA A 202 -23.63 -3.91 -1.64
N VAL A 203 -23.15 -2.79 -2.19
CA VAL A 203 -22.62 -1.67 -1.41
C VAL A 203 -23.67 -1.09 -0.47
N GLU A 204 -24.90 -0.88 -0.95
CA GLU A 204 -25.99 -0.39 -0.10
C GLU A 204 -26.29 -1.33 1.07
N ARG A 205 -26.25 -2.63 0.86
CA ARG A 205 -26.42 -3.61 1.94
C ARG A 205 -25.30 -3.57 2.94
N PHE A 206 -24.06 -3.48 2.49
CA PHE A 206 -22.91 -3.28 3.37
C PHE A 206 -23.09 -2.05 4.27
N GLN A 207 -23.49 -0.93 3.68
CA GLN A 207 -23.70 0.33 4.41
C GLN A 207 -24.85 0.23 5.43
N LYS A 208 -25.91 -0.50 5.12
CA LYS A 208 -27.08 -0.70 5.99
C LYS A 208 -26.85 -1.71 7.11
N LYS A 209 -25.69 -2.33 7.22
CA LYS A 209 -25.32 -3.33 8.26
C LYS A 209 -26.25 -4.54 8.35
N THR A 210 -27.04 -4.80 7.34
CA THR A 210 -28.01 -5.89 7.36
C THR A 210 -27.39 -7.27 7.13
N CYS A 211 -26.06 -7.32 6.99
CA CYS A 211 -25.31 -8.56 6.78
C CYS A 211 -24.69 -9.14 8.07
N LEU A 212 -24.82 -8.47 9.20
CA LEU A 212 -24.12 -8.81 10.45
C LEU A 212 -25.07 -9.12 11.62
N ASN A 213 -26.22 -9.74 11.34
CA ASN A 213 -27.07 -10.31 12.39
C ASN A 213 -26.73 -11.75 12.64
#